data_c45d3885ec1b7e79b64c1a9832072db7
#
_entry.id   c45d3885ec1b7e79b64c1a9832072db7
#
_cell.length_a   1.000
_cell.length_b   1.000
_cell.length_c   1.000
_cell.angle_alpha   90.00
_cell.angle_beta   90.00
_cell.angle_gamma   90.00
#
_symmetry.space_group_name_H-M   'P 1'
#
loop_
_entity.id
_entity.type
_entity.pdbx_description
1 polymer ?
#
loop_
_entity_poly.entity_id
_entity_poly.type
_entity_poly.pdbx_seq_one_letter_code
_entity_poly.pdbx_strand_id
1 'polypeptide(L)'
;MNYKGPKYLICQKGYDRAEQYAMEHQVRSYETGGSVSTIALDMCLQLGCCEVAYIGLDLAFTGNRTHANDTACVKDAPDEDVLSVESTDGKMVSSSRLFMIYREWIERRAQQEDAEGRVYDATEGGAKKKGLITKSLHELFDKWNNGNVDD
;
A
#
# COMPACT_ATOMS: atom_id res chain seq x y z
N MET A 1 21.41 -7.64 -11.06
CA MET A 1 20.37 -7.49 -12.11
C MET A 1 20.64 -6.20 -12.87
N ASN A 2 20.95 -6.25 -14.17
CA ASN A 2 21.22 -5.06 -14.99
C ASN A 2 19.91 -4.58 -15.64
N TYR A 3 19.06 -3.86 -14.88
CA TYR A 3 17.89 -3.22 -15.44
C TYR A 3 18.33 -2.08 -16.40
N LYS A 4 17.90 -2.15 -17.66
CA LYS A 4 18.27 -1.22 -18.73
C LYS A 4 17.22 -0.13 -19.00
N GLY A 5 16.06 -0.20 -18.34
CA GLY A 5 14.99 0.79 -18.46
C GLY A 5 15.26 2.09 -17.68
N PRO A 6 14.35 3.06 -17.78
CA PRO A 6 14.43 4.31 -17.03
C PRO A 6 14.43 4.03 -15.52
N LYS A 7 15.24 4.79 -14.78
CA LYS A 7 15.37 4.68 -13.33
C LYS A 7 14.98 6.00 -12.70
N TYR A 8 14.14 5.94 -11.69
CA TYR A 8 13.68 7.10 -10.94
C TYR A 8 14.13 6.96 -9.49
N LEU A 9 14.64 8.03 -8.92
CA LEU A 9 14.94 8.11 -7.49
C LEU A 9 13.81 8.81 -6.78
N ILE A 10 13.40 8.26 -5.64
CA ILE A 10 12.36 8.84 -4.80
C ILE A 10 13.02 9.44 -3.56
N CYS A 11 12.80 10.73 -3.32
CA CYS A 11 13.21 11.38 -2.09
C CYS A 11 12.18 11.09 -1.00
N GLN A 12 12.61 10.42 0.06
CA GLN A 12 11.77 10.11 1.22
C GLN A 12 11.90 11.19 2.29
N LYS A 13 10.78 11.64 2.85
CA LYS A 13 10.75 12.46 4.05
C LYS A 13 11.27 11.67 5.26
N GLY A 14 11.91 12.35 6.21
CA GLY A 14 12.55 11.75 7.37
C GLY A 14 13.95 11.22 7.14
N TYR A 15 14.53 11.46 5.96
CA TYR A 15 15.91 11.15 5.63
C TYR A 15 16.64 12.43 5.21
N ASP A 16 17.45 13.00 6.09
CA ASP A 16 18.08 14.31 5.94
C ASP A 16 18.72 14.51 4.56
N ARG A 17 19.48 13.54 4.07
CA ARG A 17 20.14 13.62 2.76
C ARG A 17 19.14 13.64 1.59
N ALA A 18 18.04 12.91 1.69
CA ALA A 18 17.01 12.89 0.65
C ALA A 18 16.23 14.21 0.66
N GLU A 19 15.94 14.75 1.84
CA GLU A 19 15.26 16.03 1.97
C GLU A 19 16.15 17.19 1.51
N GLN A 20 17.43 17.18 1.86
CA GLN A 20 18.39 18.15 1.36
C GLN A 20 18.48 18.12 -0.17
N TYR A 21 18.60 16.92 -0.75
CA TYR A 21 18.61 16.75 -2.20
C TYR A 21 17.32 17.26 -2.84
N ALA A 22 16.18 16.98 -2.24
CA ALA A 22 14.87 17.42 -2.74
C ALA A 22 14.78 18.96 -2.74
N MET A 23 15.25 19.62 -1.69
CA MET A 23 15.30 21.09 -1.61
C MET A 23 16.26 21.70 -2.64
N GLU A 24 17.48 21.19 -2.73
CA GLU A 24 18.51 21.69 -3.66
C GLU A 24 18.08 21.56 -5.13
N HIS A 25 17.36 20.50 -5.48
CA HIS A 25 16.95 20.21 -6.86
C HIS A 25 15.48 20.54 -7.15
N GLN A 26 14.76 21.12 -6.18
CA GLN A 26 13.34 21.49 -6.29
C GLN A 26 12.45 20.31 -6.74
N VAL A 27 12.75 19.11 -6.26
CA VAL A 27 11.94 17.90 -6.51
C VAL A 27 11.10 17.55 -5.29
N ARG A 28 10.03 16.79 -5.52
CA ARG A 28 9.13 16.37 -4.44
C ARG A 28 9.77 15.35 -3.52
N SER A 29 9.43 15.44 -2.24
CA SER A 29 9.68 14.39 -1.26
C SER A 29 8.36 13.74 -0.82
N TYR A 30 8.40 12.46 -0.52
CA TYR A 30 7.23 11.64 -0.24
C TYR A 30 7.28 11.07 1.18
N GLU A 31 6.12 10.97 1.81
CA GLU A 31 5.98 10.33 3.11
C GLU A 31 6.04 8.81 2.98
N THR A 32 6.52 8.15 4.04
CA THR A 32 6.61 6.69 4.08
C THR A 32 6.27 6.15 5.46
N GLY A 33 5.61 5.02 5.49
CA GLY A 33 5.38 4.22 6.71
C GLY A 33 6.37 3.06 6.84
N GLY A 34 7.46 3.06 6.04
CA GLY A 34 8.52 2.06 6.12
C GLY A 34 8.40 0.91 5.11
N SER A 35 7.43 0.94 4.21
CA SER A 35 7.31 -0.05 3.13
C SER A 35 7.14 0.63 1.78
N VAL A 36 7.40 -0.10 0.69
CA VAL A 36 7.18 0.38 -0.69
C VAL A 36 5.70 0.72 -0.93
N SER A 37 4.78 -0.06 -0.38
CA SER A 37 3.34 0.18 -0.52
C SER A 37 2.89 1.50 0.14
N THR A 38 3.50 1.89 1.25
CA THR A 38 3.19 3.15 1.93
C THR A 38 3.64 4.36 1.12
N ILE A 39 4.89 4.37 0.65
CA ILE A 39 5.39 5.49 -0.16
C ILE A 39 4.71 5.56 -1.53
N ALA A 40 4.32 4.42 -2.10
CA ALA A 40 3.59 4.37 -3.36
C ALA A 40 2.22 5.07 -3.26
N LEU A 41 1.50 4.88 -2.15
CA LEU A 41 0.25 5.61 -1.90
C LEU A 41 0.46 7.11 -1.90
N ASP A 42 1.39 7.61 -1.08
CA ASP A 42 1.66 9.04 -0.99
C ASP A 42 2.11 9.62 -2.34
N MET A 43 2.93 8.88 -3.06
CA MET A 43 3.37 9.26 -4.41
C MET A 43 2.18 9.37 -5.38
N CYS A 44 1.29 8.39 -5.44
CA CYS A 44 0.12 8.41 -6.31
C CYS A 44 -0.78 9.62 -6.00
N LEU A 45 -1.05 9.88 -4.72
CA LEU A 45 -1.88 11.01 -4.30
C LEU A 45 -1.22 12.35 -4.65
N GLN A 46 0.07 12.52 -4.37
CA GLN A 46 0.79 13.75 -4.72
C GLN A 46 0.97 13.97 -6.23
N LEU A 47 0.96 12.91 -7.03
CA LEU A 47 0.97 12.98 -8.50
C LEU A 47 -0.42 13.29 -9.08
N GLY A 48 -1.47 13.33 -8.26
CA GLY A 48 -2.82 13.69 -8.68
C GLY A 48 -3.67 12.53 -9.16
N CYS A 49 -3.31 11.28 -8.83
CA CYS A 49 -4.18 10.15 -9.11
C CYS A 49 -5.55 10.35 -8.45
N CYS A 50 -6.62 10.30 -9.21
CA CYS A 50 -7.98 10.49 -8.71
C CYS A 50 -8.42 9.36 -7.79
N GLU A 51 -7.98 8.14 -8.08
CA GLU A 51 -8.26 6.94 -7.30
C GLU A 51 -7.02 6.04 -7.25
N VAL A 52 -6.82 5.34 -6.14
CA VAL A 52 -5.72 4.41 -5.92
C VAL A 52 -6.27 3.11 -5.35
N ALA A 53 -5.90 1.98 -5.91
CA ALA A 53 -6.30 0.66 -5.41
C ALA A 53 -5.11 -0.19 -5.03
N TYR A 54 -5.19 -0.79 -3.86
CA TYR A 54 -4.27 -1.84 -3.45
C TYR A 54 -4.77 -3.21 -3.93
N ILE A 55 -3.86 -3.96 -4.57
CA ILE A 55 -4.09 -5.34 -5.01
C ILE A 55 -2.98 -6.20 -4.39
N GLY A 56 -3.35 -7.29 -3.72
CA GLY A 56 -2.39 -8.20 -3.11
C GLY A 56 -1.63 -7.61 -1.91
N LEU A 57 -2.20 -6.62 -1.22
CA LEU A 57 -1.63 -6.05 -0.01
C LEU A 57 -2.27 -6.69 1.24
N ASP A 58 -1.92 -7.95 1.50
CA ASP A 58 -2.55 -8.74 2.56
C ASP A 58 -2.29 -8.17 3.96
N LEU A 59 -1.07 -7.74 4.25
CA LEU A 59 -0.61 -7.34 5.59
C LEU A 59 -1.00 -8.40 6.66
N ALA A 60 -0.99 -9.66 6.23
CA ALA A 60 -1.30 -10.84 7.02
C ALA A 60 -0.53 -12.03 6.46
N PHE A 61 -0.41 -13.09 7.25
CA PHE A 61 0.21 -14.34 6.84
C PHE A 61 -0.84 -15.26 6.22
N THR A 62 -0.85 -15.38 4.90
CA THR A 62 -1.72 -16.30 4.18
C THR A 62 -1.04 -17.66 4.09
N GLY A 63 -1.69 -18.71 4.64
CA GLY A 63 -1.12 -20.06 4.66
C GLY A 63 0.21 -20.15 5.43
N ASN A 64 0.34 -19.38 6.53
CA ASN A 64 1.55 -19.31 7.38
C ASN A 64 2.82 -18.81 6.66
N ARG A 65 2.67 -17.96 5.63
CA ARG A 65 3.79 -17.41 4.83
C ARG A 65 3.75 -15.89 4.78
N THR A 66 4.91 -15.27 4.62
CA THR A 66 5.08 -13.81 4.58
C THR A 66 4.80 -13.19 3.22
N HIS A 67 4.89 -13.95 2.14
CA HIS A 67 4.71 -13.51 0.75
C HIS A 67 4.04 -14.58 -0.10
N ALA A 68 3.54 -14.20 -1.27
CA ALA A 68 2.98 -15.11 -2.25
C ALA A 68 3.98 -16.20 -2.68
N ASN A 69 3.47 -17.34 -3.11
CA ASN A 69 4.29 -18.43 -3.64
C ASN A 69 5.14 -17.94 -4.81
N ASP A 70 6.30 -18.57 -5.00
CA ASP A 70 7.24 -18.30 -6.11
C ASP A 70 7.90 -16.91 -6.10
N THR A 71 7.88 -16.19 -4.98
CA THR A 71 8.68 -14.98 -4.81
C THR A 71 10.03 -15.30 -4.15
N ALA A 72 11.08 -14.55 -4.50
CA ALA A 72 12.41 -14.70 -3.92
C ALA A 72 12.48 -14.38 -2.40
N CYS A 73 11.41 -13.83 -1.85
CA CYS A 73 11.32 -13.35 -0.47
C CYS A 73 10.38 -14.19 0.41
N VAL A 74 9.92 -15.36 -0.07
CA VAL A 74 9.07 -16.24 0.73
C VAL A 74 9.83 -16.71 1.95
N LYS A 75 9.27 -16.45 3.12
CA LYS A 75 9.72 -16.96 4.42
C LYS A 75 8.52 -17.50 5.17
N ASP A 76 8.73 -18.47 6.04
CA ASP A 76 7.71 -18.88 6.99
C ASP A 76 7.35 -17.69 7.91
N ALA A 77 6.11 -17.66 8.37
CA ALA A 77 5.71 -16.66 9.35
C ALA A 77 6.59 -16.85 10.61
N PRO A 78 7.08 -15.76 11.21
CA PRO A 78 7.87 -15.88 12.44
C PRO A 78 7.01 -16.49 13.55
N ASP A 79 7.58 -17.36 14.36
CA ASP A 79 6.89 -17.94 15.52
C ASP A 79 6.67 -16.91 16.65
N GLU A 80 7.41 -15.82 16.62
CA GLU A 80 7.32 -14.72 17.57
C GLU A 80 6.63 -13.49 16.96
N ASP A 81 5.94 -12.70 17.80
CA ASP A 81 5.22 -11.47 17.42
C ASP A 81 4.02 -11.66 16.44
N VAL A 82 3.40 -12.82 16.45
CA VAL A 82 2.18 -13.07 15.70
C VAL A 82 0.98 -12.43 16.40
N LEU A 83 0.25 -11.60 15.68
CA LEU A 83 -0.98 -10.94 16.13
C LEU A 83 -2.17 -11.51 15.39
N SER A 84 -3.32 -11.63 16.08
CA SER A 84 -4.58 -12.00 15.46
C SER A 84 -5.37 -10.72 15.12
N VAL A 85 -5.74 -10.55 13.85
CA VAL A 85 -6.43 -9.35 13.36
C VAL A 85 -7.63 -9.72 12.51
N GLU A 86 -8.64 -8.84 12.45
CA GLU A 86 -9.80 -9.02 11.57
C GLU A 86 -9.39 -8.90 10.11
N SER A 87 -9.85 -9.83 9.29
CA SER A 87 -9.71 -9.84 7.84
C SER A 87 -10.87 -9.09 7.16
N THR A 88 -10.72 -8.81 5.88
CA THR A 88 -11.77 -8.20 5.03
C THR A 88 -13.04 -9.06 4.95
N ASP A 89 -12.96 -10.38 5.12
CA ASP A 89 -14.10 -11.30 5.14
C ASP A 89 -14.67 -11.55 6.56
N GLY A 90 -14.19 -10.80 7.55
CA GLY A 90 -14.65 -10.88 8.95
C GLY A 90 -14.05 -12.04 9.77
N LYS A 91 -13.16 -12.84 9.18
CA LYS A 91 -12.43 -13.88 9.91
C LYS A 91 -11.22 -13.30 10.61
N MET A 92 -10.64 -14.08 11.52
CA MET A 92 -9.36 -13.73 12.14
C MET A 92 -8.21 -14.31 11.31
N VAL A 93 -7.20 -13.49 11.06
CA VAL A 93 -5.98 -13.88 10.36
C VAL A 93 -4.75 -13.49 11.17
N SER A 94 -3.67 -14.23 10.97
CA SER A 94 -2.39 -13.94 11.61
C SER A 94 -1.67 -12.81 10.90
N SER A 95 -1.06 -11.92 11.67
CA SER A 95 -0.28 -10.79 11.17
C SER A 95 0.95 -10.55 12.05
N SER A 96 1.73 -9.50 11.79
CA SER A 96 2.86 -9.10 12.62
C SER A 96 2.75 -7.62 13.04
N ARG A 97 3.52 -7.25 14.07
CA ARG A 97 3.63 -5.83 14.49
C ARG A 97 4.08 -4.94 13.34
N LEU A 98 5.02 -5.40 12.52
CA LEU A 98 5.51 -4.65 11.38
C LEU A 98 4.40 -4.39 10.35
N PHE A 99 3.59 -5.41 10.04
CA PHE A 99 2.45 -5.25 9.14
C PHE A 99 1.39 -4.31 9.72
N MET A 100 1.22 -4.30 11.04
CA MET A 100 0.30 -3.36 11.70
C MET A 100 0.78 -1.91 11.59
N ILE A 101 2.08 -1.66 11.72
CA ILE A 101 2.67 -0.32 11.51
C ILE A 101 2.37 0.17 10.09
N TYR A 102 2.55 -0.68 9.07
CA TYR A 102 2.24 -0.32 7.68
C TYR A 102 0.75 -0.07 7.49
N ARG A 103 -0.11 -0.95 8.05
CA ARG A 103 -1.56 -0.79 8.01
C ARG A 103 -2.02 0.52 8.63
N GLU A 104 -1.59 0.82 9.84
CA GLU A 104 -1.96 2.05 10.57
C GLU A 104 -1.51 3.30 9.80
N TRP A 105 -0.35 3.27 9.18
CA TRP A 105 0.11 4.37 8.36
C TRP A 105 -0.78 4.56 7.13
N ILE A 106 -1.13 3.49 6.43
CA ILE A 106 -2.01 3.51 5.25
C ILE A 106 -3.41 4.01 5.64
N GLU A 107 -3.98 3.48 6.73
CA GLU A 107 -5.28 3.88 7.25
C GLU A 107 -5.32 5.38 7.57
N ARG A 108 -4.30 5.90 8.26
CA ARG A 108 -4.17 7.31 8.58
C ARG A 108 -4.01 8.18 7.32
N ARG A 109 -3.20 7.74 6.35
CA ARG A 109 -2.98 8.48 5.10
C ARG A 109 -4.23 8.51 4.23
N ALA A 110 -4.98 7.43 4.16
CA ALA A 110 -6.22 7.33 3.40
C ALA A 110 -7.38 8.17 3.98
N GLN A 111 -7.31 8.54 5.25
CA GLN A 111 -8.30 9.38 5.93
C GLN A 111 -7.98 10.88 5.87
N GLN A 112 -6.86 11.27 5.28
CA GLN A 112 -6.56 12.69 5.05
C GLN A 112 -7.50 13.26 3.97
N GLU A 113 -7.80 14.54 4.05
CA GLU A 113 -8.77 15.25 3.20
C GLU A 113 -8.51 15.04 1.69
N ASP A 114 -7.24 15.01 1.28
CA ASP A 114 -6.83 14.80 -0.11
C ASP A 114 -6.92 13.33 -0.59
N ALA A 115 -7.23 12.40 0.31
CA ALA A 115 -7.27 10.96 0.03
C ALA A 115 -8.60 10.30 0.38
N GLU A 116 -9.45 10.96 1.18
CA GLU A 116 -10.71 10.41 1.65
C GLU A 116 -11.64 10.02 0.49
N GLY A 117 -12.16 8.80 0.55
CA GLY A 117 -13.03 8.26 -0.49
C GLY A 117 -12.34 7.88 -1.81
N ARG A 118 -11.00 7.94 -1.88
CA ARG A 118 -10.23 7.72 -3.11
C ARG A 118 -9.30 6.50 -3.05
N VAL A 119 -9.18 5.86 -1.89
CA VAL A 119 -8.28 4.72 -1.69
C VAL A 119 -9.08 3.44 -1.50
N TYR A 120 -8.81 2.47 -2.35
CA TYR A 120 -9.53 1.19 -2.39
C TYR A 120 -8.62 0.05 -1.90
N ASP A 121 -9.25 -0.93 -1.26
CA ASP A 121 -8.66 -2.22 -0.94
C ASP A 121 -9.31 -3.30 -1.81
N ALA A 122 -8.60 -3.72 -2.86
CA ALA A 122 -8.99 -4.78 -3.77
C ALA A 122 -8.11 -6.04 -3.57
N THR A 123 -7.63 -6.24 -2.36
CA THR A 123 -6.76 -7.39 -2.04
C THR A 123 -7.53 -8.71 -1.99
N GLU A 124 -8.85 -8.65 -1.76
CA GLU A 124 -9.76 -9.82 -1.65
C GLU A 124 -9.37 -10.79 -0.51
N GLY A 125 -8.71 -10.27 0.52
CA GLY A 125 -8.27 -11.02 1.69
C GLY A 125 -7.38 -10.19 2.62
N GLY A 126 -6.64 -10.87 3.50
CA GLY A 126 -5.69 -10.23 4.40
C GLY A 126 -6.32 -9.38 5.50
N ALA A 127 -5.51 -8.63 6.21
CA ALA A 127 -5.93 -7.75 7.30
C ALA A 127 -6.81 -6.60 6.76
N LYS A 128 -7.97 -6.40 7.40
CA LYS A 128 -8.90 -5.31 7.09
C LYS A 128 -8.23 -3.96 7.35
N LYS A 129 -8.35 -3.06 6.40
CA LYS A 129 -7.78 -1.72 6.45
C LYS A 129 -8.90 -0.69 6.60
N LYS A 130 -8.92 0.02 7.73
CA LYS A 130 -9.95 1.04 8.04
C LYS A 130 -9.76 2.29 7.19
N GLY A 131 -10.87 2.88 6.75
CA GLY A 131 -10.82 4.09 5.92
C GLY A 131 -10.58 3.84 4.43
N LEU A 132 -10.27 2.61 4.02
CA LEU A 132 -10.23 2.20 2.63
C LEU A 132 -11.59 1.64 2.21
N ILE A 133 -11.94 1.86 0.95
CA ILE A 133 -13.16 1.32 0.35
C ILE A 133 -12.87 -0.10 -0.15
N THR A 134 -13.43 -1.11 0.51
CA THR A 134 -13.27 -2.50 0.07
C THR A 134 -14.13 -2.75 -1.17
N LYS A 135 -13.49 -3.19 -2.25
CA LYS A 135 -14.11 -3.62 -3.49
C LYS A 135 -13.29 -4.73 -4.12
N SER A 136 -13.96 -5.61 -4.87
CA SER A 136 -13.24 -6.57 -5.72
C SER A 136 -12.56 -5.85 -6.88
N LEU A 137 -11.51 -6.46 -7.43
CA LEU A 137 -10.86 -5.94 -8.62
C LEU A 137 -11.83 -5.82 -9.81
N HIS A 138 -12.77 -6.75 -9.91
CA HIS A 138 -13.80 -6.76 -10.95
C HIS A 138 -14.73 -5.52 -10.84
N GLU A 139 -15.23 -5.22 -9.64
CA GLU A 139 -16.06 -4.03 -9.40
C GLU A 139 -15.32 -2.72 -9.72
N LEU A 140 -14.02 -2.65 -9.41
CA LEU A 140 -13.21 -1.48 -9.75
C LEU A 140 -12.99 -1.36 -11.27
N PHE A 141 -12.73 -2.47 -11.93
CA PHE A 141 -12.56 -2.50 -13.37
C PHE A 141 -13.84 -2.06 -14.10
N ASP A 142 -15.00 -2.54 -13.66
CA ASP A 142 -16.29 -2.12 -14.21
C ASP A 142 -16.56 -0.62 -13.96
N LYS A 143 -16.27 -0.14 -12.74
CA LYS A 143 -16.40 1.28 -12.41
C LYS A 143 -15.53 2.16 -13.32
N TRP A 144 -14.27 1.80 -13.50
CA TRP A 144 -13.33 2.60 -14.28
C TRP A 144 -13.60 2.54 -15.79
N ASN A 145 -14.10 1.43 -16.29
CA ASN A 145 -14.49 1.32 -17.69
C ASN A 145 -15.80 2.08 -17.99
N ASN A 146 -16.77 2.02 -17.09
CA ASN A 146 -18.07 2.68 -17.30
C ASN A 146 -18.00 4.20 -16.99
N GLY A 147 -17.05 4.64 -16.19
CA GLY A 147 -16.83 6.07 -15.90
C GLY A 147 -16.16 6.85 -17.03
N ASN A 148 -15.64 6.18 -18.06
CA ASN A 148 -15.01 6.80 -19.23
C ASN A 148 -15.97 6.94 -20.43
N VAL A 149 -17.29 6.82 -20.24
CA VAL A 149 -18.27 6.86 -21.33
C VAL A 149 -18.94 8.25 -21.45
N ASP A 150 -18.59 9.19 -20.57
CA ASP A 150 -19.09 10.58 -20.63
C ASP A 150 -17.91 11.56 -20.79
N ASP A 151 -17.38 11.67 -22.02
CA ASP A 151 -16.74 12.86 -22.59
C ASP A 151 -16.85 12.87 -24.13
#